data_1005e458b566ec30c2af8f241dade713
#
_entry.id   1005e458b566ec30c2af8f241dade713
#
_cell.length_a   1.000
_cell.length_b   1.000
_cell.length_c   1.000
_cell.angle_alpha   90.00
_cell.angle_beta   90.00
_cell.angle_gamma   90.00
#
_symmetry.space_group_name_H-M   'P 1'
#
loop_
_entity.id
_entity.type
_entity.pdbx_description
1 polymer ?
#
loop_
_entity_poly.entity_id
_entity_poly.type
_entity_poly.pdbx_seq_one_letter_code
_entity_poly.pdbx_strand_id
1 'polypeptide(L)'
;MKKLVSPLILLLFFAGCQKDIPAPEFEALTIDEVSDRDCDPEEENCAYISLNIPWVQSNGARNKSINRNIEQHVILLIDYQEDNNFTSLESLSQTFLDNYETSAEEFPEYNIPWEASVEGRVLTNSPQIISIEFNLAIFTGGAHGFTSKSYLNLNPQTGEILRNEDLFTAGFQNYAEEIFRKKNEIPAGESINSTGYFFENDSFHLPQNIGFVKNKIILRYNAYEVASYSEGGIQLEIPREEAQDFIKFL
;
A
#
# COMPACT_ATOMS: atom_id res chain seq x y z
N MET A 1 -32.87 56.67 -41.10
CA MET A 1 -32.89 56.18 -39.72
C MET A 1 -32.78 54.65 -39.81
N LYS A 2 -31.55 54.10 -39.62
CA LYS A 2 -31.29 52.64 -39.66
C LYS A 2 -31.31 52.12 -38.23
N LYS A 3 -32.26 51.22 -37.90
CA LYS A 3 -32.32 50.53 -36.62
C LYS A 3 -31.31 49.40 -36.56
N LEU A 4 -30.28 49.50 -35.70
CA LEU A 4 -29.41 48.40 -35.39
C LEU A 4 -30.15 47.44 -34.45
N VAL A 5 -30.33 46.20 -34.90
CA VAL A 5 -30.81 45.10 -34.05
C VAL A 5 -29.55 44.35 -33.56
N SER A 6 -29.28 44.47 -32.24
CA SER A 6 -28.20 43.73 -31.58
C SER A 6 -28.66 42.29 -31.28
N PRO A 7 -27.92 41.25 -31.67
CA PRO A 7 -28.27 39.89 -31.32
C PRO A 7 -27.85 39.62 -29.86
N LEU A 8 -28.83 39.30 -29.03
CA LEU A 8 -28.63 38.82 -27.66
C LEU A 8 -28.12 37.36 -27.73
N ILE A 9 -26.83 37.17 -27.49
CA ILE A 9 -26.24 35.83 -27.39
C ILE A 9 -26.58 35.25 -26.01
N LEU A 10 -27.49 34.28 -25.98
CA LEU A 10 -27.87 33.52 -24.80
C LEU A 10 -26.79 32.43 -24.53
N LEU A 11 -25.90 32.71 -23.59
CA LEU A 11 -24.93 31.74 -23.09
C LEU A 11 -25.65 30.69 -22.21
N LEU A 12 -25.95 29.53 -22.79
CA LEU A 12 -26.41 28.35 -22.05
C LEU A 12 -25.25 27.76 -21.24
N PHE A 13 -25.22 28.06 -19.95
CA PHE A 13 -24.36 27.31 -19.00
C PHE A 13 -24.96 25.91 -18.83
N PHE A 14 -24.33 24.90 -19.46
CA PHE A 14 -24.55 23.52 -19.10
C PHE A 14 -23.90 23.29 -17.73
N ALA A 15 -24.68 23.44 -16.65
CA ALA A 15 -24.33 22.86 -15.37
C ALA A 15 -24.41 21.32 -15.52
N GLY A 16 -23.30 20.69 -15.90
CA GLY A 16 -23.17 19.24 -15.85
C GLY A 16 -23.33 18.82 -14.40
N CYS A 17 -24.45 18.19 -14.05
CA CYS A 17 -24.57 17.44 -12.82
C CYS A 17 -23.49 16.34 -12.87
N GLN A 18 -22.41 16.54 -12.13
CA GLN A 18 -21.45 15.47 -11.86
C GLN A 18 -22.22 14.46 -11.01
N LYS A 19 -22.61 13.33 -11.60
CA LYS A 19 -23.23 12.23 -10.86
C LYS A 19 -22.20 11.76 -9.84
N ASP A 20 -22.53 11.86 -8.57
CA ASP A 20 -21.74 11.25 -7.52
C ASP A 20 -21.64 9.74 -7.80
N ILE A 21 -20.44 9.28 -8.15
CA ILE A 21 -20.18 7.88 -8.34
C ILE A 21 -20.12 7.27 -6.93
N PRO A 22 -20.96 6.28 -6.61
CA PRO A 22 -20.93 5.68 -5.28
C PRO A 22 -19.56 5.03 -4.99
N ALA A 23 -19.17 5.01 -3.72
CA ALA A 23 -17.98 4.31 -3.28
C ALA A 23 -18.03 2.83 -3.74
N PRO A 24 -16.91 2.23 -4.16
CA PRO A 24 -16.87 0.82 -4.54
C PRO A 24 -17.16 -0.07 -3.33
N GLU A 25 -17.86 -1.17 -3.57
CA GLU A 25 -18.07 -2.22 -2.55
C GLU A 25 -16.95 -3.25 -2.70
N PHE A 26 -16.26 -3.52 -1.59
CA PHE A 26 -15.18 -4.49 -1.52
C PHE A 26 -15.67 -5.79 -0.90
N GLU A 27 -15.30 -6.91 -1.51
CA GLU A 27 -15.40 -8.25 -0.98
C GLU A 27 -14.00 -8.84 -0.80
N ALA A 28 -13.86 -9.96 -0.10
CA ALA A 28 -12.60 -10.66 -0.01
C ALA A 28 -12.35 -11.49 -1.27
N LEU A 29 -11.17 -11.35 -1.87
CA LEU A 29 -10.60 -12.33 -2.80
C LEU A 29 -9.61 -13.16 -2.01
N THR A 30 -9.84 -14.47 -1.97
CA THR A 30 -8.97 -15.41 -1.26
C THR A 30 -8.33 -16.37 -2.27
N ILE A 31 -7.00 -16.52 -2.19
CA ILE A 31 -6.21 -17.52 -2.91
C ILE A 31 -5.41 -18.26 -1.85
N ASP A 32 -5.66 -19.55 -1.69
CA ASP A 32 -4.94 -20.42 -0.79
C ASP A 32 -4.40 -21.58 -1.61
N GLU A 33 -3.09 -21.65 -1.80
CA GLU A 33 -2.43 -22.70 -2.55
C GLU A 33 -1.34 -23.33 -1.72
N VAL A 34 -1.16 -24.64 -1.89
CA VAL A 34 -0.20 -25.48 -1.18
C VAL A 34 0.62 -26.23 -2.20
N SER A 35 1.88 -26.49 -1.92
CA SER A 35 2.76 -27.28 -2.77
C SER A 35 2.20 -28.70 -2.99
N ASP A 36 2.34 -29.22 -4.22
CA ASP A 36 1.98 -30.59 -4.59
C ASP A 36 3.02 -31.64 -4.09
N ARG A 37 4.11 -31.16 -3.47
CA ARG A 37 5.14 -32.05 -2.92
C ARG A 37 4.56 -32.91 -1.80
N ASP A 38 5.14 -34.11 -1.63
CA ASP A 38 4.79 -35.07 -0.58
C ASP A 38 4.94 -34.46 0.83
N CYS A 39 3.87 -33.87 1.33
CA CYS A 39 3.74 -33.18 2.61
C CYS A 39 2.35 -33.41 3.18
N ASP A 40 2.13 -33.13 4.45
CA ASP A 40 0.83 -33.25 5.12
C ASP A 40 0.39 -31.86 5.62
N PRO A 41 -0.63 -31.24 5.03
CA PRO A 41 -1.13 -29.94 5.48
C PRO A 41 -1.62 -29.95 6.94
N GLU A 42 -2.05 -31.10 7.48
CA GLU A 42 -2.47 -31.19 8.90
C GLU A 42 -1.28 -31.12 9.86
N GLU A 43 -0.06 -31.46 9.38
CA GLU A 43 1.19 -31.34 10.13
C GLU A 43 1.89 -29.98 9.94
N GLU A 44 1.28 -29.05 9.18
CA GLU A 44 1.82 -27.72 8.86
C GLU A 44 3.24 -27.79 8.24
N ASN A 45 3.52 -28.82 7.45
CA ASN A 45 4.84 -29.06 6.86
C ASN A 45 4.87 -28.87 5.33
N CYS A 46 3.82 -28.28 4.76
CA CYS A 46 3.74 -27.92 3.35
C CYS A 46 4.10 -26.46 3.12
N ALA A 47 4.80 -26.18 2.01
CA ALA A 47 4.91 -24.80 1.57
C ALA A 47 3.55 -24.28 1.10
N TYR A 48 3.25 -23.04 1.39
CA TYR A 48 1.97 -22.44 1.04
C TYR A 48 2.09 -20.95 0.70
N ILE A 49 1.12 -20.48 -0.06
CA ILE A 49 0.83 -19.06 -0.25
C ILE A 49 -0.64 -18.79 0.03
N SER A 50 -0.92 -17.80 0.87
CA SER A 50 -2.28 -17.39 1.26
C SER A 50 -2.46 -15.89 1.03
N LEU A 51 -3.39 -15.52 0.17
CA LEU A 51 -3.73 -14.14 -0.14
C LEU A 51 -5.20 -13.91 0.25
N ASN A 52 -5.45 -12.96 1.14
CA ASN A 52 -6.79 -12.53 1.52
C ASN A 52 -6.88 -11.02 1.36
N ILE A 53 -7.39 -10.55 0.24
CA ILE A 53 -7.27 -9.15 -0.18
C ILE A 53 -8.64 -8.56 -0.57
N PRO A 54 -8.85 -7.24 -0.39
CA PRO A 54 -10.06 -6.58 -0.84
C PRO A 54 -10.12 -6.54 -2.37
N TRP A 55 -11.30 -6.83 -2.93
CA TRP A 55 -11.55 -6.88 -4.36
C TRP A 55 -12.91 -6.31 -4.72
N VAL A 56 -13.02 -5.62 -5.85
CA VAL A 56 -14.27 -5.03 -6.30
C VAL A 56 -14.90 -5.88 -7.39
N GLN A 57 -16.12 -6.37 -7.17
CA GLN A 57 -16.80 -7.35 -8.04
C GLN A 57 -17.33 -6.78 -9.38
N SER A 58 -17.54 -5.49 -9.50
CA SER A 58 -18.17 -4.92 -10.69
C SER A 58 -17.18 -4.59 -11.82
N ASN A 59 -17.64 -4.75 -13.08
CA ASN A 59 -16.80 -4.68 -14.30
C ASN A 59 -16.55 -3.28 -14.89
N GLY A 60 -16.82 -2.18 -14.17
CA GLY A 60 -16.55 -0.81 -14.68
C GLY A 60 -15.05 -0.52 -14.83
N ALA A 61 -14.68 0.40 -15.72
CA ALA A 61 -13.28 0.77 -15.96
C ALA A 61 -12.55 1.20 -14.68
N ARG A 62 -13.20 1.98 -13.81
CA ARG A 62 -12.72 2.36 -12.48
C ARG A 62 -12.39 1.13 -11.62
N ASN A 63 -13.34 0.19 -11.51
CA ASN A 63 -13.20 -0.97 -10.64
C ASN A 63 -12.10 -1.93 -11.14
N LYS A 64 -11.97 -2.05 -12.46
CA LYS A 64 -10.82 -2.76 -13.07
C LYS A 64 -9.49 -2.08 -12.76
N SER A 65 -9.45 -0.74 -12.72
CA SER A 65 -8.25 0.01 -12.34
C SER A 65 -7.90 -0.23 -10.87
N ILE A 66 -8.91 -0.19 -9.97
CA ILE A 66 -8.73 -0.50 -8.54
C ILE A 66 -8.15 -1.90 -8.37
N ASN A 67 -8.79 -2.92 -8.94
CA ASN A 67 -8.35 -4.31 -8.80
C ASN A 67 -6.95 -4.54 -9.37
N ARG A 68 -6.65 -3.99 -10.55
CA ARG A 68 -5.30 -4.08 -11.13
C ARG A 68 -4.23 -3.46 -10.22
N ASN A 69 -4.52 -2.32 -9.61
CA ASN A 69 -3.58 -1.67 -8.71
C ASN A 69 -3.40 -2.46 -7.40
N ILE A 70 -4.45 -3.10 -6.89
CA ILE A 70 -4.38 -4.03 -5.76
C ILE A 70 -3.51 -5.24 -6.12
N GLU A 71 -3.79 -5.88 -7.26
CA GLU A 71 -3.05 -7.03 -7.78
C GLU A 71 -1.56 -6.72 -7.94
N GLN A 72 -1.23 -5.61 -8.63
CA GLN A 72 0.15 -5.19 -8.80
C GLN A 72 0.85 -4.86 -7.47
N HIS A 73 0.13 -4.26 -6.52
CA HIS A 73 0.68 -3.98 -5.20
C HIS A 73 1.03 -5.27 -4.45
N VAL A 74 0.17 -6.27 -4.48
CA VAL A 74 0.40 -7.59 -3.84
C VAL A 74 1.56 -8.32 -4.53
N ILE A 75 1.63 -8.30 -5.86
CA ILE A 75 2.75 -8.88 -6.61
C ILE A 75 4.07 -8.26 -6.15
N LEU A 76 4.17 -6.93 -6.08
CA LEU A 76 5.39 -6.23 -5.64
C LEU A 76 5.76 -6.48 -4.18
N LEU A 77 4.80 -6.82 -3.31
CA LEU A 77 5.08 -7.18 -1.92
C LEU A 77 5.82 -8.53 -1.82
N ILE A 78 5.48 -9.50 -2.66
CA ILE A 78 6.05 -10.85 -2.64
C ILE A 78 7.30 -10.92 -3.54
N ASP A 79 7.22 -10.40 -4.77
CA ASP A 79 8.33 -10.31 -5.73
C ASP A 79 9.01 -8.93 -5.65
N TYR A 80 9.56 -8.60 -4.50
CA TYR A 80 10.16 -7.29 -4.21
C TYR A 80 11.43 -6.99 -5.03
N GLN A 81 12.05 -8.00 -5.64
CA GLN A 81 13.23 -7.84 -6.51
C GLN A 81 12.84 -7.51 -7.96
N GLU A 82 11.54 -7.61 -8.29
CA GLU A 82 11.01 -7.38 -9.65
C GLU A 82 11.70 -8.26 -10.72
N ASP A 83 12.20 -9.43 -10.31
CA ASP A 83 12.93 -10.34 -11.19
C ASP A 83 12.02 -11.05 -12.21
N ASN A 84 10.71 -11.07 -11.93
CA ASN A 84 9.70 -11.73 -12.73
C ASN A 84 8.64 -10.74 -13.23
N ASN A 85 8.11 -10.99 -14.44
CA ASN A 85 7.01 -10.20 -14.99
C ASN A 85 5.66 -10.91 -14.74
N PHE A 86 5.22 -10.98 -13.48
CA PHE A 86 3.92 -11.55 -13.15
C PHE A 86 2.78 -10.70 -13.70
N THR A 87 1.80 -11.36 -14.29
CA THR A 87 0.62 -10.73 -14.88
C THR A 87 -0.65 -10.98 -14.07
N SER A 88 -0.60 -11.89 -13.09
CA SER A 88 -1.71 -12.22 -12.19
C SER A 88 -1.22 -12.81 -10.87
N LEU A 89 -2.10 -12.79 -9.86
CA LEU A 89 -1.85 -13.42 -8.56
C LEU A 89 -1.71 -14.93 -8.67
N GLU A 90 -2.45 -15.56 -9.56
CA GLU A 90 -2.35 -17.01 -9.82
C GLU A 90 -0.96 -17.38 -10.35
N SER A 91 -0.42 -16.58 -11.31
CA SER A 91 0.93 -16.82 -11.85
C SER A 91 2.01 -16.60 -10.79
N LEU A 92 1.82 -15.64 -9.89
CA LEU A 92 2.69 -15.40 -8.74
C LEU A 92 2.68 -16.60 -7.80
N SER A 93 1.48 -17.06 -7.39
CA SER A 93 1.30 -18.17 -6.45
C SER A 93 1.93 -19.45 -6.98
N GLN A 94 1.64 -19.79 -8.23
CA GLN A 94 2.22 -20.97 -8.87
C GLN A 94 3.76 -20.90 -8.91
N THR A 95 4.32 -19.77 -9.34
CA THR A 95 5.78 -19.63 -9.41
C THR A 95 6.44 -19.68 -8.03
N PHE A 96 5.79 -19.13 -7.00
CA PHE A 96 6.29 -19.21 -5.62
C PHE A 96 6.43 -20.68 -5.17
N LEU A 97 5.42 -21.51 -5.43
CA LEU A 97 5.43 -22.93 -5.08
C LEU A 97 6.39 -23.74 -5.96
N ASP A 98 6.44 -23.49 -7.28
CA ASP A 98 7.38 -24.13 -8.20
C ASP A 98 8.85 -23.86 -7.80
N ASN A 99 9.15 -22.63 -7.35
CA ASN A 99 10.48 -22.27 -6.88
C ASN A 99 10.84 -23.00 -5.57
N TYR A 100 9.87 -23.16 -4.65
CA TYR A 100 10.07 -24.00 -3.48
C TYR A 100 10.38 -25.44 -3.85
N GLU A 101 9.59 -26.05 -4.74
CA GLU A 101 9.78 -27.45 -5.15
C GLU A 101 11.14 -27.67 -5.80
N THR A 102 11.55 -26.74 -6.69
CA THR A 102 12.88 -26.75 -7.30
C THR A 102 13.99 -26.67 -6.24
N SER A 103 13.85 -25.75 -5.27
CA SER A 103 14.81 -25.61 -4.17
C SER A 103 14.88 -26.85 -3.30
N ALA A 104 13.73 -27.47 -3.00
CA ALA A 104 13.65 -28.68 -2.19
C ALA A 104 14.21 -29.90 -2.90
N GLU A 105 14.18 -29.96 -4.24
CA GLU A 105 14.85 -31.00 -5.04
C GLU A 105 16.36 -30.82 -5.06
N GLU A 106 16.83 -29.57 -5.20
CA GLU A 106 18.26 -29.26 -5.23
C GLU A 106 18.93 -29.44 -3.85
N PHE A 107 18.18 -29.16 -2.77
CA PHE A 107 18.69 -29.18 -1.39
C PHE A 107 17.80 -30.00 -0.44
N PRO A 108 17.66 -31.33 -0.64
CA PRO A 108 16.74 -32.18 0.11
C PRO A 108 17.02 -32.22 1.62
N GLU A 109 18.27 -31.93 2.02
CA GLU A 109 18.69 -31.90 3.43
C GLU A 109 18.24 -30.63 4.17
N TYR A 110 17.83 -29.57 3.43
CA TYR A 110 17.38 -28.27 3.93
C TYR A 110 15.97 -27.97 3.49
N ASN A 111 15.14 -28.99 3.37
CA ASN A 111 13.75 -28.86 2.93
C ASN A 111 12.88 -28.26 4.06
N ILE A 112 12.95 -26.93 4.20
CA ILE A 112 12.08 -26.16 5.09
C ILE A 112 10.97 -25.56 4.25
N PRO A 113 9.68 -25.78 4.59
CA PRO A 113 8.56 -25.24 3.84
C PRO A 113 8.65 -23.72 3.70
N TRP A 114 8.38 -23.22 2.49
CA TRP A 114 8.23 -21.78 2.26
C TRP A 114 6.82 -21.35 2.59
N GLU A 115 6.71 -20.16 3.13
CA GLU A 115 5.44 -19.58 3.55
C GLU A 115 5.32 -18.15 3.03
N ALA A 116 4.18 -17.81 2.44
CA ALA A 116 3.84 -16.43 2.09
C ALA A 116 2.39 -16.15 2.47
N SER A 117 2.13 -15.05 3.14
CA SER A 117 0.78 -14.59 3.41
C SER A 117 0.64 -13.08 3.21
N VAL A 118 -0.45 -12.66 2.57
CA VAL A 118 -0.82 -11.25 2.43
C VAL A 118 -2.26 -11.05 2.90
N GLU A 119 -2.41 -10.24 3.94
CA GLU A 119 -3.70 -9.82 4.47
C GLU A 119 -3.98 -8.37 4.12
N GLY A 120 -4.99 -8.12 3.29
CA GLY A 120 -5.44 -6.79 2.89
C GLY A 120 -6.67 -6.32 3.64
N ARG A 121 -6.70 -5.05 4.05
CA ARG A 121 -7.85 -4.46 4.76
C ARG A 121 -8.14 -3.04 4.29
N VAL A 122 -9.37 -2.76 3.89
CA VAL A 122 -9.83 -1.39 3.60
C VAL A 122 -9.91 -0.60 4.90
N LEU A 123 -9.10 0.45 5.03
CA LEU A 123 -9.07 1.33 6.19
C LEU A 123 -10.03 2.52 6.04
N THR A 124 -10.07 3.09 4.84
CA THR A 124 -10.95 4.19 4.47
C THR A 124 -11.49 3.94 3.08
N ASN A 125 -12.81 4.09 2.93
CA ASN A 125 -13.51 4.08 1.65
C ASN A 125 -14.47 5.26 1.65
N SER A 126 -14.04 6.37 1.08
CA SER A 126 -14.77 7.64 1.06
C SER A 126 -14.82 8.20 -0.35
N PRO A 127 -15.65 9.25 -0.63
CA PRO A 127 -15.64 9.91 -1.93
C PRO A 127 -14.30 10.57 -2.29
N GLN A 128 -13.41 10.81 -1.32
CA GLN A 128 -12.14 11.51 -1.50
C GLN A 128 -10.94 10.57 -1.62
N ILE A 129 -10.98 9.41 -0.93
CA ILE A 129 -9.85 8.48 -0.89
C ILE A 129 -10.30 7.07 -0.53
N ILE A 130 -9.68 6.08 -1.17
CA ILE A 130 -9.64 4.69 -0.73
C ILE A 130 -8.25 4.45 -0.17
N SER A 131 -8.15 3.96 1.07
CA SER A 131 -6.87 3.58 1.69
C SER A 131 -6.96 2.14 2.15
N ILE A 132 -6.03 1.30 1.67
CA ILE A 132 -5.97 -0.13 1.94
C ILE A 132 -4.64 -0.42 2.63
N GLU A 133 -4.68 -1.17 3.73
CA GLU A 133 -3.51 -1.70 4.42
C GLU A 133 -3.27 -3.13 3.95
N PHE A 134 -1.99 -3.47 3.73
CA PHE A 134 -1.55 -4.84 3.50
C PHE A 134 -0.48 -5.23 4.52
N ASN A 135 -0.61 -6.43 5.06
CA ASN A 135 0.37 -7.04 5.94
C ASN A 135 0.93 -8.25 5.21
N LEU A 136 2.24 -8.25 4.98
CA LEU A 136 2.99 -9.37 4.41
C LEU A 136 3.70 -10.11 5.53
N ALA A 137 3.65 -11.42 5.50
CA ALA A 137 4.61 -12.31 6.15
C ALA A 137 5.13 -13.31 5.12
N ILE A 138 6.44 -13.44 5.00
CA ILE A 138 7.08 -14.34 4.02
C ILE A 138 8.31 -15.00 4.63
N PHE A 139 8.48 -16.29 4.36
CA PHE A 139 9.64 -17.09 4.69
C PHE A 139 9.98 -18.01 3.52
N THR A 140 11.19 -17.89 2.99
CA THR A 140 11.69 -18.69 1.86
C THR A 140 12.94 -19.47 2.22
N GLY A 141 12.99 -19.98 3.45
CA GLY A 141 14.20 -20.58 4.01
C GLY A 141 15.14 -19.51 4.60
N GLY A 142 16.13 -19.92 5.33
CA GLY A 142 17.11 -19.02 5.96
C GLY A 142 16.89 -18.84 7.46
N ALA A 143 17.50 -17.79 8.05
CA ALA A 143 17.57 -17.63 9.51
C ALA A 143 16.26 -17.11 10.14
N HIS A 144 15.47 -16.34 9.41
CA HIS A 144 14.19 -15.77 9.88
C HIS A 144 13.32 -15.33 8.72
N GLY A 145 12.02 -15.26 8.95
CA GLY A 145 11.07 -14.68 8.02
C GLY A 145 11.16 -13.16 7.96
N PHE A 146 10.48 -12.59 6.99
CA PHE A 146 10.32 -11.14 6.80
C PHE A 146 8.84 -10.76 6.92
N THR A 147 8.59 -9.65 7.58
CA THR A 147 7.24 -9.05 7.68
C THR A 147 7.28 -7.59 7.28
N SER A 148 6.27 -7.14 6.57
CA SER A 148 6.10 -5.74 6.26
C SER A 148 4.64 -5.30 6.34
N LYS A 149 4.46 -4.00 6.47
CA LYS A 149 3.16 -3.34 6.39
C LYS A 149 3.23 -2.26 5.33
N SER A 150 2.28 -2.26 4.41
CA SER A 150 2.20 -1.27 3.35
C SER A 150 0.80 -0.68 3.22
N TYR A 151 0.70 0.45 2.52
CA TYR A 151 -0.55 1.13 2.26
C TYR A 151 -0.68 1.49 0.79
N LEU A 152 -1.83 1.18 0.21
CA LEU A 152 -2.21 1.58 -1.12
C LEU A 152 -3.32 2.62 -1.02
N ASN A 153 -3.06 3.82 -1.55
CA ASN A 153 -4.05 4.88 -1.61
C ASN A 153 -4.51 5.07 -3.05
N LEU A 154 -5.82 5.09 -3.26
CA LEU A 154 -6.43 5.17 -4.58
C LEU A 154 -7.42 6.33 -4.66
N ASN A 155 -7.48 6.95 -5.84
CA ASN A 155 -8.54 7.88 -6.19
C ASN A 155 -9.86 7.09 -6.37
N PRO A 156 -10.91 7.38 -5.59
CA PRO A 156 -12.15 6.62 -5.63
C PRO A 156 -12.95 6.82 -6.92
N GLN A 157 -12.65 7.83 -7.74
CA GLN A 157 -13.35 8.12 -8.99
C GLN A 157 -12.69 7.44 -10.20
N THR A 158 -11.35 7.31 -10.20
CA THR A 158 -10.57 6.77 -11.33
C THR A 158 -9.96 5.40 -11.04
N GLY A 159 -9.74 5.08 -9.76
CA GLY A 159 -9.01 3.89 -9.32
C GLY A 159 -7.49 4.03 -9.47
N GLU A 160 -6.96 5.22 -9.80
CA GLU A 160 -5.54 5.49 -9.92
C GLU A 160 -4.85 5.61 -8.57
N ILE A 161 -3.58 5.25 -8.51
CA ILE A 161 -2.76 5.36 -7.29
C ILE A 161 -2.53 6.82 -6.95
N LEU A 162 -2.73 7.17 -5.69
CA LEU A 162 -2.38 8.47 -5.11
C LEU A 162 -1.05 8.33 -4.35
N ARG A 163 -0.03 9.04 -4.82
CA ARG A 163 1.29 9.11 -4.20
C ARG A 163 1.36 10.27 -3.20
N ASN A 164 2.45 10.36 -2.44
CA ASN A 164 2.62 11.41 -1.43
C ASN A 164 2.45 12.82 -2.00
N GLU A 165 2.93 13.07 -3.22
CA GLU A 165 2.74 14.35 -3.92
C GLU A 165 1.30 14.65 -4.31
N ASP A 166 0.46 13.64 -4.49
CA ASP A 166 -0.98 13.80 -4.76
C ASP A 166 -1.77 14.03 -3.47
N LEU A 167 -1.31 13.43 -2.37
CA LEU A 167 -1.97 13.45 -1.07
C LEU A 167 -1.70 14.73 -0.29
N PHE A 168 -0.46 15.28 -0.36
CA PHE A 168 -0.01 16.35 0.52
C PHE A 168 0.60 17.55 -0.20
N THR A 169 0.49 18.71 0.45
CA THR A 169 1.24 19.92 0.08
C THR A 169 2.71 19.78 0.51
N ALA A 170 3.59 20.58 -0.09
CA ALA A 170 5.03 20.55 0.22
C ALA A 170 5.36 20.81 1.71
N GLY A 171 4.47 21.47 2.45
CA GLY A 171 4.67 21.75 3.89
C GLY A 171 4.49 20.53 4.80
N PHE A 172 3.84 19.47 4.31
CA PHE A 172 3.54 18.31 5.14
C PHE A 172 4.79 17.57 5.65
N GLN A 173 5.84 17.48 4.84
CA GLN A 173 7.08 16.83 5.27
C GLN A 173 7.71 17.52 6.48
N ASN A 174 7.79 18.84 6.47
CA ASN A 174 8.35 19.60 7.60
C ASN A 174 7.48 19.44 8.85
N TYR A 175 6.16 19.48 8.69
CA TYR A 175 5.22 19.26 9.78
C TYR A 175 5.36 17.85 10.38
N ALA A 176 5.47 16.82 9.53
CA ALA A 176 5.68 15.45 9.98
C ALA A 176 7.03 15.27 10.69
N GLU A 177 8.10 15.94 10.21
CA GLU A 177 9.40 15.96 10.87
C GLU A 177 9.32 16.53 12.29
N GLU A 178 8.63 17.66 12.47
CA GLU A 178 8.44 18.26 13.80
C GLU A 178 7.77 17.29 14.77
N ILE A 179 6.73 16.58 14.32
CA ILE A 179 6.04 15.58 15.14
C ILE A 179 6.95 14.37 15.41
N PHE A 180 7.70 13.91 14.40
CA PHE A 180 8.64 12.80 14.53
C PHE A 180 9.72 13.12 15.58
N ARG A 181 10.34 14.30 15.49
CA ARG A 181 11.34 14.78 16.45
C ARG A 181 10.79 14.84 17.87
N LYS A 182 9.60 15.43 18.03
CA LYS A 182 8.94 15.53 19.32
C LYS A 182 8.64 14.16 19.93
N LYS A 183 8.13 13.23 19.14
CA LYS A 183 7.77 11.88 19.60
C LYS A 183 9.01 11.08 20.01
N ASN A 184 10.13 11.26 19.33
CA ASN A 184 11.35 10.49 19.53
C ASN A 184 12.41 11.27 20.34
N GLU A 185 12.00 12.36 20.99
CA GLU A 185 12.84 13.18 21.89
C GLU A 185 14.13 13.68 21.22
N ILE A 186 14.09 13.94 19.89
CA ILE A 186 15.23 14.47 19.14
C ILE A 186 15.27 15.98 19.33
N PRO A 187 16.36 16.55 19.93
CA PRO A 187 16.42 17.98 20.21
C PRO A 187 16.39 18.82 18.93
N ALA A 188 15.83 20.04 19.03
CA ALA A 188 15.85 20.98 17.93
C ALA A 188 17.32 21.37 17.57
N GLY A 189 17.66 21.27 16.29
CA GLY A 189 19.00 21.58 15.78
C GLY A 189 20.01 20.42 15.82
N GLU A 190 19.66 19.31 16.48
CA GLU A 190 20.46 18.09 16.41
C GLU A 190 20.14 17.29 15.14
N SER A 191 21.08 16.41 14.75
CA SER A 191 20.87 15.46 13.66
C SER A 191 19.59 14.65 13.87
N ILE A 192 18.83 14.38 12.79
CA ILE A 192 17.66 13.50 12.86
C ILE A 192 18.08 12.08 13.29
N ASN A 193 19.33 11.71 13.05
CA ASN A 193 19.91 10.42 13.37
C ASN A 193 20.54 10.35 14.78
N SER A 194 20.51 11.45 15.55
CA SER A 194 21.19 11.52 16.86
C SER A 194 20.70 10.51 17.92
N THR A 195 19.49 9.96 17.74
CA THR A 195 18.89 8.98 18.66
C THR A 195 18.86 7.55 18.13
N GLY A 196 19.71 7.25 17.10
CA GLY A 196 19.87 5.89 16.58
C GLY A 196 19.11 5.59 15.29
N TYR A 197 18.45 6.57 14.70
CA TYR A 197 17.91 6.48 13.34
C TYR A 197 19.03 6.61 12.31
N PHE A 198 18.73 6.21 11.04
CA PHE A 198 19.65 6.34 9.93
C PHE A 198 18.94 6.84 8.65
N PHE A 199 18.25 7.97 8.78
CA PHE A 199 17.73 8.68 7.62
C PHE A 199 18.87 9.03 6.64
N GLU A 200 18.63 8.81 5.36
CA GLU A 200 19.60 9.07 4.31
C GLU A 200 20.00 10.56 4.31
N ASN A 201 21.31 10.83 4.15
CA ASN A 201 21.88 12.17 4.19
C ASN A 201 21.53 13.00 5.44
N ASP A 202 21.22 12.33 6.55
CA ASP A 202 20.79 12.98 7.81
C ASP A 202 19.59 13.91 7.61
N SER A 203 18.69 13.55 6.70
CA SER A 203 17.53 14.35 6.30
C SER A 203 16.24 13.56 6.43
N PHE A 204 15.29 14.11 7.19
CA PHE A 204 13.95 13.48 7.30
C PHE A 204 13.26 13.42 5.94
N HIS A 205 12.68 12.30 5.64
CA HIS A 205 11.78 12.11 4.48
C HIS A 205 10.53 11.35 4.90
N LEU A 206 9.42 11.60 4.20
CA LEU A 206 8.19 10.84 4.40
C LEU A 206 8.39 9.39 3.92
N PRO A 207 7.82 8.39 4.61
CA PRO A 207 7.82 7.02 4.11
C PRO A 207 6.98 6.89 2.84
N GLN A 208 7.22 5.86 2.06
CA GLN A 208 6.33 5.47 0.97
C GLN A 208 4.99 4.96 1.51
N ASN A 209 5.01 4.37 2.69
CA ASN A 209 3.86 3.73 3.32
C ASN A 209 3.09 4.72 4.20
N ILE A 210 2.09 5.39 3.62
CA ILE A 210 1.19 6.31 4.31
C ILE A 210 -0.24 5.81 4.18
N GLY A 211 -0.91 5.57 5.32
CA GLY A 211 -2.30 5.11 5.41
C GLY A 211 -3.24 6.15 6.01
N PHE A 212 -4.51 6.10 5.63
CA PHE A 212 -5.56 6.94 6.18
C PHE A 212 -6.57 6.08 6.93
N VAL A 213 -6.66 6.25 8.25
CA VAL A 213 -7.57 5.50 9.14
C VAL A 213 -8.46 6.48 9.88
N LYS A 214 -9.77 6.47 9.59
CA LYS A 214 -10.75 7.34 10.27
C LYS A 214 -10.25 8.78 10.34
N ASN A 215 -9.81 9.20 11.53
CA ASN A 215 -9.34 10.56 11.84
C ASN A 215 -7.81 10.67 11.95
N LYS A 216 -7.06 9.69 11.48
CA LYS A 216 -5.59 9.64 11.58
C LYS A 216 -4.94 9.42 10.23
N ILE A 217 -3.73 9.97 10.07
CA ILE A 217 -2.75 9.62 9.05
C ILE A 217 -1.71 8.76 9.73
N ILE A 218 -1.37 7.63 9.12
CA ILE A 218 -0.33 6.72 9.59
C ILE A 218 0.85 6.83 8.64
N LEU A 219 2.01 7.19 9.16
CA LEU A 219 3.28 7.12 8.46
C LEU A 219 4.04 5.90 8.97
N ARG A 220 4.38 4.98 8.08
CA ARG A 220 5.02 3.72 8.44
C ARG A 220 6.35 3.56 7.71
N TYR A 221 7.42 3.47 8.48
CA TYR A 221 8.71 2.96 8.02
C TYR A 221 8.80 1.49 8.42
N ASN A 222 9.03 0.60 7.48
CA ASN A 222 9.24 -0.80 7.80
C ASN A 222 10.63 -1.04 8.41
N ALA A 223 10.89 -2.24 8.91
CA ALA A 223 12.20 -2.60 9.43
C ALA A 223 13.28 -2.32 8.36
N TYR A 224 14.43 -1.82 8.77
CA TYR A 224 15.55 -1.39 7.94
C TYR A 224 15.37 -0.11 7.10
N GLU A 225 14.20 0.52 7.03
CA GLU A 225 14.05 1.77 6.27
C GLU A 225 14.77 2.95 6.95
N VAL A 226 14.59 3.13 8.26
CA VAL A 226 15.19 4.24 9.02
C VAL A 226 15.67 3.83 10.42
N ALA A 227 15.56 2.55 10.78
CA ALA A 227 15.98 2.00 12.06
C ALA A 227 16.41 0.53 11.89
N SER A 228 17.14 -0.02 12.88
CA SER A 228 17.59 -1.40 12.84
C SER A 228 16.41 -2.39 12.89
N TYR A 229 16.65 -3.63 12.46
CA TYR A 229 15.63 -4.70 12.53
C TYR A 229 15.11 -4.93 13.95
N SER A 230 15.97 -4.79 14.95
CA SER A 230 15.60 -4.98 16.35
C SER A 230 14.61 -3.94 16.88
N GLU A 231 14.58 -2.74 16.27
CA GLU A 231 13.59 -1.69 16.58
C GLU A 231 12.23 -1.98 15.92
N GLY A 232 12.21 -2.89 14.95
CA GLY A 232 11.02 -3.17 14.15
C GLY A 232 10.65 -2.01 13.22
N GLY A 233 9.38 -1.97 12.84
CA GLY A 233 8.90 -0.86 12.00
C GLY A 233 8.48 0.34 12.84
N ILE A 234 8.91 1.52 12.42
CA ILE A 234 8.59 2.80 13.08
C ILE A 234 7.25 3.32 12.53
N GLN A 235 6.34 3.68 13.43
CA GLN A 235 5.04 4.23 13.06
C GLN A 235 4.80 5.59 13.74
N LEU A 236 4.42 6.58 12.94
CA LEU A 236 3.96 7.88 13.40
C LEU A 236 2.47 8.01 13.08
N GLU A 237 1.67 8.40 14.05
CA GLU A 237 0.25 8.70 13.89
C GLU A 237 0.03 10.20 14.04
N ILE A 238 -0.61 10.80 13.04
CA ILE A 238 -0.91 12.23 13.01
C ILE A 238 -2.43 12.37 12.96
N PRO A 239 -3.06 13.11 13.89
CA PRO A 239 -4.47 13.42 13.80
C PRO A 239 -4.79 14.16 12.49
N ARG A 240 -5.79 13.68 11.75
CA ARG A 240 -6.14 14.24 10.44
C ARG A 240 -6.59 15.71 10.55
N GLU A 241 -7.22 16.07 11.66
CA GLU A 241 -7.64 17.43 11.94
C GLU A 241 -6.45 18.41 12.06
N GLU A 242 -5.36 17.96 12.68
CA GLU A 242 -4.13 18.77 12.82
C GLU A 242 -3.38 18.92 11.49
N ALA A 243 -3.52 17.96 10.57
CA ALA A 243 -2.87 17.95 9.27
C ALA A 243 -3.76 18.49 8.14
N GLN A 244 -4.97 18.96 8.40
CA GLN A 244 -5.98 19.30 7.38
C GLN A 244 -5.48 20.29 6.32
N ASP A 245 -4.69 21.30 6.72
CA ASP A 245 -4.15 22.32 5.82
C ASP A 245 -3.09 21.78 4.85
N PHE A 246 -2.60 20.58 5.10
CA PHE A 246 -1.61 19.91 4.27
C PHE A 246 -2.21 18.85 3.35
N ILE A 247 -3.47 18.45 3.53
CA ILE A 247 -4.13 17.39 2.74
C ILE A 247 -4.77 18.01 1.51
N LYS A 248 -4.45 17.51 0.31
CA LYS A 248 -4.90 18.06 -0.97
C LYS A 248 -6.31 17.66 -1.41
N PHE A 249 -6.86 16.60 -0.82
CA PHE A 249 -8.14 16.01 -1.25
C PHE A 249 -9.28 16.22 -0.24
N LEU A 250 -9.11 17.14 0.68
CA LEU A 250 -10.16 17.55 1.65
C LEU A 250 -11.08 18.61 1.07
#